data_81f5b2b385dacdc4b57c8e6a4e5d0225
#
_entry.id   81f5b2b385dacdc4b57c8e6a4e5d0225
#
_cell.length_a   1.000
_cell.length_b   1.000
_cell.length_c   1.000
_cell.angle_alpha   90.00
_cell.angle_beta   90.00
_cell.angle_gamma   90.00
#
_symmetry.space_group_name_H-M   'P 1'
#
loop_
_entity.id
_entity.type
_entity.pdbx_description
1 polymer ?
#
loop_
_entity_poly.entity_id
_entity_poly.type
_entity_poly.pdbx_seq_one_letter_code
_entity_poly.pdbx_strand_id
1 'polypeptide(L)'
;TLEDLEEGIRFVHQNDKKIYLTLNLFMHNRDVAKLPQFVETLRHLQPDGVLIADPGVFMYVKEHAPELNLFVSTQANICSSLAVKFWQQQGAKLCVLGREVTFEEMQEIRRQCPDILLECFMHGAMCMSYSGRCLISNYLADRSANQGKCAHCCRWHYKLHLRLKDGSVKEIEINDQNKDAFEFLLEEEFRPGELYEVVEDEHG
;
A
#
# COMPACT_ATOMS: atom_id res chain seq x y z
N THR A 1 -18.45 3.29 11.79
CA THR A 1 -19.37 2.20 12.18
C THR A 1 -19.90 1.48 10.94
N LEU A 2 -20.64 0.40 11.10
CA LEU A 2 -21.35 -0.26 9.99
C LEU A 2 -22.47 0.63 9.45
N GLU A 3 -23.13 1.36 10.34
CA GLU A 3 -24.18 2.32 9.98
C GLU A 3 -23.65 3.45 9.10
N ASP A 4 -22.47 4.00 9.39
CA ASP A 4 -21.81 5.02 8.56
C ASP A 4 -21.48 4.47 7.16
N LEU A 5 -21.09 3.20 7.10
CA LEU A 5 -20.78 2.53 5.83
C LEU A 5 -22.04 2.35 4.98
N GLU A 6 -23.13 1.90 5.61
CA GLU A 6 -24.43 1.72 4.96
C GLU A 6 -25.00 3.06 4.47
N GLU A 7 -24.91 4.11 5.29
CA GLU A 7 -25.32 5.46 4.91
C GLU A 7 -24.48 5.97 3.73
N GLY A 8 -23.13 5.78 3.77
CA GLY A 8 -22.23 6.16 2.71
C GLY A 8 -22.56 5.46 1.38
N ILE A 9 -22.80 4.14 1.40
CA ILE A 9 -23.17 3.38 0.21
C ILE A 9 -24.50 3.90 -0.37
N ARG A 10 -25.51 4.08 0.48
CA ARG A 10 -26.80 4.62 0.08
C ARG A 10 -26.68 6.01 -0.55
N PHE A 11 -25.91 6.89 0.07
CA PHE A 11 -25.66 8.24 -0.46
C PHE A 11 -25.00 8.21 -1.85
N VAL A 12 -23.99 7.35 -2.03
CA VAL A 12 -23.29 7.23 -3.31
C VAL A 12 -24.21 6.70 -4.41
N HIS A 13 -25.01 5.67 -4.11
CA HIS A 13 -25.97 5.09 -5.05
C HIS A 13 -27.09 6.06 -5.40
N GLN A 14 -27.59 6.86 -4.46
CA GLN A 14 -28.59 7.90 -4.72
C GLN A 14 -28.10 8.98 -5.68
N ASN A 15 -26.78 9.12 -5.84
CA ASN A 15 -26.15 10.06 -6.77
C ASN A 15 -25.65 9.37 -8.06
N ASP A 16 -26.13 8.17 -8.37
CA ASP A 16 -25.73 7.38 -9.55
C ASP A 16 -24.20 7.18 -9.65
N LYS A 17 -23.53 7.00 -8.50
CA LYS A 17 -22.09 6.74 -8.42
C LYS A 17 -21.84 5.34 -7.89
N LYS A 18 -20.60 4.87 -8.09
CA LYS A 18 -20.10 3.57 -7.58
C LYS A 18 -19.25 3.75 -6.36
N ILE A 19 -19.32 2.78 -5.48
CA ILE A 19 -18.49 2.72 -4.28
C ILE A 19 -17.81 1.36 -4.15
N TYR A 20 -16.52 1.39 -3.84
CA TYR A 20 -15.72 0.19 -3.64
C TYR A 20 -15.22 0.14 -2.20
N LEU A 21 -15.34 -1.01 -1.57
CA LEU A 21 -14.84 -1.21 -0.20
C LEU A 21 -13.48 -1.88 -0.23
N THR A 22 -12.57 -1.43 0.64
CA THR A 22 -11.24 -2.02 0.77
C THR A 22 -11.23 -3.10 1.87
N LEU A 23 -10.89 -4.32 1.48
CA LEU A 23 -10.60 -5.45 2.34
C LEU A 23 -9.15 -5.92 2.06
N ASN A 24 -8.22 -5.00 2.17
CA ASN A 24 -6.85 -5.14 1.68
C ASN A 24 -5.79 -5.21 2.78
N LEU A 25 -6.20 -5.46 4.01
CA LEU A 25 -5.29 -5.66 5.14
C LEU A 25 -4.55 -7.00 5.01
N PHE A 26 -3.36 -7.09 5.61
CA PHE A 26 -2.70 -8.37 5.81
C PHE A 26 -3.42 -9.15 6.91
N MET A 27 -4.13 -10.20 6.49
CA MET A 27 -4.92 -11.01 7.39
C MET A 27 -4.03 -12.00 8.18
N HIS A 28 -4.11 -11.94 9.50
CA HIS A 28 -3.62 -13.00 10.37
C HIS A 28 -4.77 -13.98 10.69
N ASN A 29 -4.44 -15.18 11.16
CA ASN A 29 -5.46 -16.19 11.50
C ASN A 29 -6.55 -15.67 12.44
N ARG A 30 -6.21 -14.77 13.37
CA ARG A 30 -7.18 -14.11 14.26
C ARG A 30 -8.19 -13.23 13.50
N ASP A 31 -7.77 -12.67 12.36
CA ASP A 31 -8.62 -11.82 11.52
C ASP A 31 -9.46 -12.68 10.58
N VAL A 32 -8.87 -13.75 10.04
CA VAL A 32 -9.56 -14.77 9.22
C VAL A 32 -10.76 -15.38 9.97
N ALA A 33 -10.67 -15.58 11.28
CA ALA A 33 -11.78 -16.08 12.08
C ALA A 33 -13.04 -15.17 12.05
N LYS A 34 -12.87 -13.88 11.74
CA LYS A 34 -13.97 -12.90 11.61
C LYS A 34 -14.49 -12.74 10.18
N LEU A 35 -13.76 -13.32 9.20
CA LEU A 35 -14.07 -13.16 7.79
C LEU A 35 -15.49 -13.61 7.42
N PRO A 36 -16.03 -14.74 7.94
CA PRO A 36 -17.41 -15.16 7.64
C PRO A 36 -18.45 -14.09 7.93
N GLN A 37 -18.39 -13.50 9.13
CA GLN A 37 -19.31 -12.44 9.53
C GLN A 37 -19.15 -11.18 8.67
N PHE A 38 -17.91 -10.84 8.32
CA PHE A 38 -17.64 -9.67 7.49
C PHE A 38 -18.13 -9.86 6.05
N VAL A 39 -17.97 -11.05 5.48
CA VAL A 39 -18.47 -11.37 4.13
C VAL A 39 -19.99 -11.29 4.09
N GLU A 40 -20.69 -11.77 5.13
CA GLU A 40 -22.15 -11.64 5.21
C GLU A 40 -22.58 -10.17 5.29
N THR A 41 -21.81 -9.33 6.01
CA THR A 41 -22.02 -7.88 6.02
C THR A 41 -21.84 -7.27 4.63
N LEU A 42 -20.79 -7.65 3.88
CA LEU A 42 -20.57 -7.17 2.52
C LEU A 42 -21.71 -7.56 1.57
N ARG A 43 -22.24 -8.77 1.71
CA ARG A 43 -23.41 -9.23 0.94
C ARG A 43 -24.66 -8.39 1.21
N HIS A 44 -24.86 -8.00 2.47
CA HIS A 44 -25.96 -7.12 2.88
C HIS A 44 -25.79 -5.70 2.33
N LEU A 45 -24.60 -5.15 2.44
CA LEU A 45 -24.27 -3.77 2.03
C LEU A 45 -24.24 -3.57 0.51
N GLN A 46 -23.98 -4.61 -0.26
CA GLN A 46 -23.92 -4.61 -1.73
C GLN A 46 -23.07 -3.46 -2.33
N PRO A 47 -21.78 -3.33 -1.97
CA PRO A 47 -20.91 -2.40 -2.66
C PRO A 47 -20.77 -2.78 -4.13
N ASP A 48 -20.40 -1.82 -4.98
CA ASP A 48 -20.15 -2.10 -6.41
C ASP A 48 -18.90 -2.96 -6.65
N GLY A 49 -18.00 -3.06 -5.65
CA GLY A 49 -16.86 -3.95 -5.68
C GLY A 49 -16.09 -3.96 -4.36
N VAL A 50 -15.26 -4.98 -4.19
CA VAL A 50 -14.41 -5.18 -3.01
C VAL A 50 -12.95 -5.31 -3.45
N LEU A 51 -12.09 -4.40 -2.96
CA LEU A 51 -10.65 -4.40 -3.22
C LEU A 51 -9.93 -5.28 -2.20
N ILE A 52 -9.32 -6.36 -2.66
CA ILE A 52 -8.66 -7.37 -1.83
C ILE A 52 -7.18 -7.48 -2.24
N ALA A 53 -6.29 -7.68 -1.28
CA ALA A 53 -4.86 -7.88 -1.54
C ALA A 53 -4.40 -9.31 -1.24
N ASP A 54 -5.02 -9.96 -0.26
CA ASP A 54 -4.67 -11.31 0.18
C ASP A 54 -5.34 -12.37 -0.71
N PRO A 55 -4.57 -13.29 -1.33
CA PRO A 55 -5.13 -14.30 -2.23
C PRO A 55 -6.07 -15.30 -1.51
N GLY A 56 -5.81 -15.61 -0.24
CA GLY A 56 -6.68 -16.49 0.55
C GLY A 56 -8.02 -15.84 0.83
N VAL A 57 -8.00 -14.55 1.21
CA VAL A 57 -9.23 -13.75 1.39
C VAL A 57 -10.00 -13.63 0.07
N PHE A 58 -9.29 -13.41 -1.05
CA PHE A 58 -9.91 -13.33 -2.37
C PHE A 58 -10.65 -14.62 -2.71
N MET A 59 -10.00 -15.77 -2.53
CA MET A 59 -10.62 -17.07 -2.79
C MET A 59 -11.81 -17.32 -1.86
N TYR A 60 -11.68 -16.98 -0.58
CA TYR A 60 -12.76 -17.14 0.38
C TYR A 60 -14.00 -16.31 0.01
N VAL A 61 -13.81 -15.02 -0.32
CA VAL A 61 -14.92 -14.14 -0.71
C VAL A 61 -15.56 -14.62 -2.02
N LYS A 62 -14.75 -15.03 -3.00
CA LYS A 62 -15.24 -15.59 -4.27
C LYS A 62 -16.16 -16.81 -4.06
N GLU A 63 -15.81 -17.68 -3.11
CA GLU A 63 -16.55 -18.90 -2.81
C GLU A 63 -17.84 -18.61 -2.05
N HIS A 64 -17.82 -17.68 -1.07
CA HIS A 64 -18.92 -17.45 -0.14
C HIS A 64 -19.83 -16.26 -0.53
N ALA A 65 -19.38 -15.41 -1.45
CA ALA A 65 -20.15 -14.27 -1.96
C ALA A 65 -19.87 -14.05 -3.48
N PRO A 66 -20.21 -15.03 -4.32
CA PRO A 66 -19.88 -15.02 -5.76
C PRO A 66 -20.58 -13.88 -6.54
N GLU A 67 -21.61 -13.26 -5.96
CA GLU A 67 -22.30 -12.09 -6.51
C GLU A 67 -21.50 -10.80 -6.42
N LEU A 68 -20.49 -10.71 -5.53
CA LEU A 68 -19.67 -9.52 -5.37
C LEU A 68 -18.63 -9.39 -6.49
N ASN A 69 -18.43 -8.17 -6.97
CA ASN A 69 -17.31 -7.90 -7.87
C ASN A 69 -16.01 -7.79 -7.09
N LEU A 70 -15.07 -8.68 -7.39
CA LEU A 70 -13.78 -8.71 -6.73
C LEU A 70 -12.75 -7.98 -7.56
N PHE A 71 -12.06 -7.05 -6.90
CA PHE A 71 -10.99 -6.22 -7.43
C PHE A 71 -9.71 -6.48 -6.66
N VAL A 72 -8.58 -6.36 -7.32
CA VAL A 72 -7.28 -6.58 -6.67
C VAL A 72 -6.65 -5.24 -6.31
N SER A 73 -6.36 -5.07 -5.01
CA SER A 73 -5.73 -3.86 -4.47
C SER A 73 -4.28 -3.71 -4.92
N THR A 74 -3.80 -2.48 -5.00
CA THR A 74 -2.38 -2.16 -5.22
C THR A 74 -1.43 -2.88 -4.25
N GLN A 75 -1.89 -3.21 -3.03
CA GLN A 75 -1.11 -3.95 -2.04
C GLN A 75 -0.81 -5.41 -2.44
N ALA A 76 -1.47 -5.94 -3.46
CA ALA A 76 -1.10 -7.22 -4.09
C ALA A 76 0.14 -7.10 -4.99
N ASN A 77 0.62 -5.88 -5.22
CA ASN A 77 1.87 -5.60 -5.91
C ASN A 77 1.91 -6.11 -7.36
N ILE A 78 0.91 -5.74 -8.12
CA ILE A 78 0.77 -6.16 -9.51
C ILE A 78 1.62 -5.25 -10.39
N CYS A 79 2.78 -5.76 -10.87
CA CYS A 79 3.71 -5.02 -11.70
C CYS A 79 3.94 -5.67 -13.08
N SER A 80 3.18 -6.70 -13.45
CA SER A 80 3.38 -7.38 -14.73
C SER A 80 2.08 -7.93 -15.31
N SER A 81 2.06 -8.12 -16.62
CA SER A 81 0.94 -8.75 -17.32
C SER A 81 0.65 -10.19 -16.84
N LEU A 82 1.68 -10.94 -16.42
CA LEU A 82 1.50 -12.28 -15.88
C LEU A 82 0.74 -12.25 -14.55
N ALA A 83 1.05 -11.29 -13.69
CA ALA A 83 0.32 -11.11 -12.43
C ALA A 83 -1.14 -10.70 -12.69
N VAL A 84 -1.38 -9.82 -13.66
CA VAL A 84 -2.75 -9.46 -14.08
C VAL A 84 -3.51 -10.67 -14.61
N LYS A 85 -2.89 -11.47 -15.49
CA LYS A 85 -3.51 -12.71 -16.04
C LYS A 85 -3.83 -13.71 -14.93
N PHE A 86 -2.95 -13.87 -13.96
CA PHE A 86 -3.21 -14.74 -12.80
C PHE A 86 -4.49 -14.30 -12.07
N TRP A 87 -4.60 -13.03 -11.72
CA TRP A 87 -5.77 -12.53 -10.99
C TRP A 87 -7.03 -12.57 -11.85
N GLN A 88 -6.93 -12.31 -13.14
CA GLN A 88 -8.04 -12.46 -14.09
C GLN A 88 -8.56 -13.90 -14.13
N GLN A 89 -7.67 -14.89 -14.17
CA GLN A 89 -8.02 -16.31 -14.09
C GLN A 89 -8.66 -16.68 -12.75
N GLN A 90 -8.28 -16.01 -11.66
CA GLN A 90 -8.96 -16.16 -10.38
C GLN A 90 -10.36 -15.49 -10.36
N GLY A 91 -10.72 -14.72 -11.36
CA GLY A 91 -12.03 -14.08 -11.48
C GLY A 91 -12.06 -12.61 -11.08
N ALA A 92 -10.90 -11.99 -10.88
CA ALA A 92 -10.84 -10.54 -10.68
C ALA A 92 -11.39 -9.77 -11.87
N LYS A 93 -12.17 -8.72 -11.58
CA LYS A 93 -12.75 -7.83 -12.59
C LYS A 93 -11.91 -6.59 -12.84
N LEU A 94 -11.07 -6.21 -11.86
CA LEU A 94 -10.20 -5.05 -11.90
C LEU A 94 -8.92 -5.36 -11.13
N CYS A 95 -7.78 -4.88 -11.67
CA CYS A 95 -6.50 -4.88 -10.97
C CYS A 95 -5.99 -3.45 -10.81
N VAL A 96 -5.72 -3.04 -9.57
CA VAL A 96 -5.00 -1.80 -9.28
C VAL A 96 -3.51 -2.11 -9.37
N LEU A 97 -2.82 -1.49 -10.33
CA LEU A 97 -1.40 -1.70 -10.57
C LEU A 97 -0.56 -1.14 -9.41
N GLY A 98 0.62 -1.71 -9.21
CA GLY A 98 1.63 -1.17 -8.33
C GLY A 98 2.07 0.23 -8.78
N ARG A 99 2.45 1.09 -7.83
CA ARG A 99 2.95 2.46 -8.11
C ARG A 99 4.36 2.45 -8.67
N GLU A 100 5.00 1.31 -8.61
CA GLU A 100 6.32 1.02 -9.15
C GLU A 100 6.33 0.80 -10.68
N VAL A 101 5.13 0.68 -11.29
CA VAL A 101 4.97 0.43 -12.73
C VAL A 101 5.08 1.73 -13.52
N THR A 102 5.97 1.77 -14.49
CA THR A 102 6.11 2.90 -15.40
C THR A 102 4.95 3.02 -16.39
N PHE A 103 4.84 4.16 -17.06
CA PHE A 103 3.78 4.38 -18.03
C PHE A 103 3.89 3.44 -19.23
N GLU A 104 5.10 3.16 -19.69
CA GLU A 104 5.39 2.22 -20.77
C GLU A 104 4.99 0.80 -20.40
N GLU A 105 5.28 0.37 -19.19
CA GLU A 105 4.87 -0.92 -18.67
C GLU A 105 3.34 -1.03 -18.53
N MET A 106 2.66 0.04 -18.10
CA MET A 106 1.20 0.07 -18.07
C MET A 106 0.58 -0.14 -19.47
N GLN A 107 1.16 0.49 -20.49
CA GLN A 107 0.74 0.30 -21.88
C GLN A 107 0.97 -1.14 -22.34
N GLU A 108 2.11 -1.75 -21.97
CA GLU A 108 2.40 -3.14 -22.28
C GLU A 108 1.42 -4.09 -21.60
N ILE A 109 1.16 -3.88 -20.31
CA ILE A 109 0.17 -4.65 -19.54
C ILE A 109 -1.21 -4.54 -20.20
N ARG A 110 -1.64 -3.33 -20.59
CA ARG A 110 -2.92 -3.12 -21.28
C ARG A 110 -3.00 -3.87 -22.59
N ARG A 111 -1.95 -3.86 -23.40
CA ARG A 111 -1.92 -4.60 -24.67
C ARG A 111 -2.06 -6.12 -24.47
N GLN A 112 -1.42 -6.65 -23.41
CA GLN A 112 -1.44 -8.09 -23.13
C GLN A 112 -2.68 -8.56 -22.38
N CYS A 113 -3.41 -7.66 -21.71
CA CYS A 113 -4.56 -7.94 -20.88
C CYS A 113 -5.72 -6.97 -21.22
N PRO A 114 -6.29 -7.05 -22.45
CA PRO A 114 -7.29 -6.09 -22.91
C PRO A 114 -8.64 -6.23 -22.19
N ASP A 115 -8.97 -7.41 -21.67
CA ASP A 115 -10.32 -7.76 -21.21
C ASP A 115 -10.55 -7.53 -19.72
N ILE A 116 -9.54 -7.08 -18.96
CA ILE A 116 -9.66 -6.75 -17.54
C ILE A 116 -9.53 -5.24 -17.32
N LEU A 117 -10.26 -4.70 -16.34
CA LEU A 117 -10.10 -3.32 -15.96
C LEU A 117 -8.77 -3.13 -15.22
N LEU A 118 -8.03 -2.10 -15.59
CA LEU A 118 -6.81 -1.68 -14.92
C LEU A 118 -7.02 -0.30 -14.32
N GLU A 119 -6.55 -0.13 -13.10
CA GLU A 119 -6.54 1.13 -12.38
C GLU A 119 -5.10 1.44 -11.95
N CYS A 120 -4.70 2.71 -11.96
CA CYS A 120 -3.41 3.17 -11.48
C CYS A 120 -3.54 4.49 -10.73
N PHE A 121 -2.61 4.74 -9.82
CA PHE A 121 -2.51 6.03 -9.15
C PHE A 121 -1.91 7.07 -10.11
N MET A 122 -2.62 8.14 -10.34
CA MET A 122 -2.19 9.23 -11.20
C MET A 122 -1.58 10.40 -10.41
N HIS A 123 -2.04 10.61 -9.18
CA HIS A 123 -1.60 11.71 -8.31
C HIS A 123 -1.66 11.30 -6.85
N GLY A 124 -0.77 11.87 -6.06
CA GLY A 124 -0.71 11.68 -4.62
C GLY A 124 0.68 11.28 -4.16
N ALA A 125 0.89 11.32 -2.84
CA ALA A 125 2.16 10.98 -2.26
C ALA A 125 2.43 9.47 -2.34
N MET A 126 3.57 9.12 -2.89
CA MET A 126 4.03 7.74 -2.95
C MET A 126 4.44 7.22 -1.58
N CYS A 127 4.16 5.96 -1.30
CA CYS A 127 4.65 5.29 -0.11
C CYS A 127 6.13 4.92 -0.30
N MET A 128 6.97 5.12 0.70
CA MET A 128 8.37 4.70 0.67
C MET A 128 8.55 3.18 0.55
N SER A 129 7.58 2.43 1.07
CA SER A 129 7.63 0.98 1.01
C SER A 129 6.90 0.45 -0.21
N TYR A 130 7.39 -0.66 -0.71
CA TYR A 130 6.88 -1.35 -1.88
C TYR A 130 5.38 -1.68 -1.71
N SER A 131 4.54 -1.07 -2.54
CA SER A 131 3.07 -1.22 -2.51
C SER A 131 2.45 -1.12 -1.11
N GLY A 132 3.02 -0.30 -0.23
CA GLY A 132 2.50 -0.07 1.12
C GLY A 132 2.87 -1.13 2.15
N ARG A 133 3.76 -2.08 1.85
CA ARG A 133 4.24 -3.10 2.81
C ARG A 133 5.31 -2.53 3.73
N CYS A 134 4.90 -1.84 4.79
CA CYS A 134 5.74 -1.01 5.63
C CYS A 134 5.92 -1.55 7.04
N LEU A 135 7.17 -1.53 7.53
CA LEU A 135 7.50 -1.84 8.92
C LEU A 135 7.85 -0.59 9.75
N ILE A 136 8.18 0.54 9.11
CA ILE A 136 8.63 1.77 9.79
C ILE A 136 7.57 2.27 10.78
N SER A 137 6.29 2.27 10.37
CA SER A 137 5.21 2.72 11.23
C SER A 137 5.03 1.86 12.48
N ASN A 138 5.27 0.55 12.37
CA ASN A 138 5.26 -0.33 13.53
C ASN A 138 6.46 -0.08 14.43
N TYR A 139 7.65 0.10 13.83
CA TYR A 139 8.88 0.32 14.57
C TYR A 139 8.90 1.64 15.34
N LEU A 140 8.48 2.74 14.71
CA LEU A 140 8.56 4.09 15.29
C LEU A 140 7.34 4.49 16.13
N ALA A 141 6.17 3.89 15.88
CA ALA A 141 4.90 4.34 16.48
C ALA A 141 4.03 3.19 17.02
N ASP A 142 4.54 1.96 17.03
CA ASP A 142 3.78 0.76 17.42
C ASP A 142 2.42 0.65 16.70
N ARG A 143 2.37 1.10 15.44
CA ARG A 143 1.18 1.09 14.59
C ARG A 143 1.46 0.35 13.29
N SER A 144 0.82 -0.81 13.11
CA SER A 144 1.01 -1.63 11.91
C SER A 144 0.36 -0.99 10.68
N ALA A 145 1.18 -0.47 9.76
CA ALA A 145 0.71 0.03 8.47
C ALA A 145 0.04 -1.06 7.63
N ASN A 146 0.55 -2.30 7.72
CA ASN A 146 0.00 -3.45 7.00
C ASN A 146 -1.39 -3.88 7.50
N GLN A 147 -1.83 -3.34 8.63
CA GLN A 147 -3.17 -3.52 9.20
C GLN A 147 -4.00 -2.22 9.18
N GLY A 148 -3.72 -1.32 8.26
CA GLY A 148 -4.47 -0.08 8.07
C GLY A 148 -4.20 1.01 9.12
N LYS A 149 -3.16 0.86 9.96
CA LYS A 149 -2.86 1.79 11.06
C LYS A 149 -1.61 2.64 10.80
N CYS A 150 -1.33 2.99 9.54
CA CYS A 150 -0.16 3.79 9.18
C CYS A 150 -0.12 5.12 9.95
N ALA A 151 1.01 5.42 10.60
CA ALA A 151 1.25 6.67 11.31
C ALA A 151 1.92 7.74 10.44
N HIS A 152 2.21 7.42 9.18
CA HIS A 152 2.92 8.30 8.23
C HIS A 152 4.31 8.74 8.72
N CYS A 153 5.02 7.88 9.45
CA CYS A 153 6.34 8.20 10.03
C CYS A 153 7.36 8.66 8.99
N CYS A 154 7.31 8.12 7.76
CA CYS A 154 8.17 8.55 6.66
C CYS A 154 8.00 10.02 6.24
N ARG A 155 7.01 10.73 6.78
CA ARG A 155 6.70 12.14 6.49
C ARG A 155 6.80 13.05 7.70
N TRP A 156 7.28 12.52 8.83
CA TRP A 156 7.53 13.33 10.00
C TRP A 156 8.78 14.19 9.78
N HIS A 157 8.86 15.29 10.46
CA HIS A 157 10.09 16.08 10.52
C HIS A 157 11.05 15.42 11.50
N TYR A 158 12.24 15.14 11.03
CA TYR A 158 13.30 14.56 11.83
C TYR A 158 14.41 15.58 12.05
N LYS A 159 15.05 15.52 13.21
CA LYS A 159 16.25 16.27 13.54
C LYS A 159 17.42 15.34 13.65
N LEU A 160 18.54 15.70 13.09
CA LEU A 160 19.77 14.94 13.21
C LEU A 160 20.52 15.34 14.48
N HIS A 161 20.87 14.36 15.30
CA HIS A 161 21.67 14.55 16.49
C HIS A 161 22.92 13.68 16.45
N LEU A 162 24.07 14.26 16.77
CA LEU A 162 25.31 13.53 17.04
C LEU A 162 25.48 13.35 18.54
N ARG A 163 25.72 12.11 18.98
CA ARG A 163 26.21 11.84 20.32
C ARG A 163 27.73 11.72 20.27
N LEU A 164 28.41 12.60 20.98
CA LEU A 164 29.87 12.58 21.08
C LEU A 164 30.34 11.51 22.08
N LYS A 165 31.62 11.14 22.00
CA LYS A 165 32.21 10.10 22.90
C LYS A 165 32.20 10.49 24.38
N ASP A 166 32.11 11.79 24.69
CA ASP A 166 31.96 12.32 26.05
C ASP A 166 30.53 12.22 26.59
N GLY A 167 29.59 11.69 25.77
CA GLY A 167 28.18 11.55 26.10
C GLY A 167 27.30 12.77 25.74
N SER A 168 27.93 13.90 25.38
CA SER A 168 27.19 15.09 24.97
C SER A 168 26.45 14.85 23.65
N VAL A 169 25.27 15.53 23.46
CA VAL A 169 24.46 15.45 22.26
C VAL A 169 24.41 16.83 21.64
N LYS A 170 24.69 16.91 20.34
CA LYS A 170 24.59 18.13 19.54
C LYS A 170 23.59 17.90 18.42
N GLU A 171 22.61 18.82 18.30
CA GLU A 171 21.74 18.90 17.12
C GLU A 171 22.55 19.49 15.96
N ILE A 172 22.43 18.85 14.78
CA ILE A 172 22.96 19.37 13.52
C ILE A 172 21.78 19.84 12.71
N GLU A 173 21.72 21.13 12.46
CA GLU A 173 20.76 21.72 11.57
C GLU A 173 21.33 21.72 10.14
N ILE A 174 20.72 20.97 9.25
CA ILE A 174 21.05 20.98 7.82
C ILE A 174 20.01 21.87 7.13
N ASN A 175 20.50 22.84 6.39
CA ASN A 175 19.68 23.80 5.66
C ASN A 175 20.30 24.11 4.29
N ASP A 176 19.61 24.89 3.45
CA ASP A 176 20.07 25.21 2.10
C ASP A 176 21.44 25.92 2.02
N GLN A 177 21.92 26.47 3.13
CA GLN A 177 23.23 27.16 3.17
C GLN A 177 24.37 26.20 3.46
N ASN A 178 24.11 25.05 4.10
CA ASN A 178 25.16 24.15 4.54
C ASN A 178 24.98 22.70 4.06
N LYS A 179 23.90 22.37 3.35
CA LYS A 179 23.64 21.01 2.87
C LYS A 179 24.78 20.46 2.00
N ASP A 180 25.40 21.31 1.20
CA ASP A 180 26.50 20.95 0.31
C ASP A 180 27.85 20.78 1.06
N ALA A 181 27.89 21.10 2.36
CA ALA A 181 29.08 20.91 3.19
C ALA A 181 29.13 19.53 3.87
N PHE A 182 28.08 18.73 3.73
CA PHE A 182 27.96 17.41 4.35
C PHE A 182 27.67 16.34 3.30
N GLU A 183 28.37 15.25 3.43
CA GLU A 183 28.15 14.03 2.70
C GLU A 183 27.72 12.95 3.69
N PHE A 184 26.60 12.27 3.43
CA PHE A 184 26.12 11.22 4.30
C PHE A 184 26.55 9.88 3.73
N LEU A 185 27.30 9.15 4.52
CA LEU A 185 27.79 7.84 4.15
C LEU A 185 27.26 6.80 5.15
N LEU A 186 26.90 5.64 4.64
CA LEU A 186 26.56 4.47 5.44
C LEU A 186 27.73 3.51 5.42
N GLU A 187 28.05 2.94 6.59
CA GLU A 187 28.99 1.84 6.74
C GLU A 187 28.26 0.63 7.32
N GLU A 188 28.40 -0.50 6.68
CA GLU A 188 27.84 -1.75 7.17
C GLU A 188 28.83 -2.42 8.16
N GLU A 189 28.35 -2.82 9.35
CA GLU A 189 29.16 -3.28 10.46
C GLU A 189 30.10 -4.44 10.11
N PHE A 190 29.68 -5.35 9.22
CA PHE A 190 30.48 -6.51 8.80
C PHE A 190 31.43 -6.21 7.62
N ARG A 191 31.40 -4.99 7.10
CA ARG A 191 32.26 -4.49 6.01
C ARG A 191 32.90 -3.15 6.37
N PRO A 192 33.72 -3.10 7.44
CA PRO A 192 34.31 -1.86 7.89
C PRO A 192 35.24 -1.26 6.84
N GLY A 193 35.12 0.05 6.62
CA GLY A 193 35.86 0.80 5.61
C GLY A 193 35.21 0.84 4.22
N GLU A 194 34.12 0.09 3.99
CA GLU A 194 33.30 0.25 2.80
C GLU A 194 32.20 1.28 3.06
N LEU A 195 32.34 2.47 2.46
CA LEU A 195 31.41 3.58 2.63
C LEU A 195 30.46 3.65 1.43
N TYR A 196 29.15 3.71 1.72
CA TYR A 196 28.10 3.82 0.72
C TYR A 196 27.51 5.23 0.78
N GLU A 197 27.49 5.91 -0.32
CA GLU A 197 26.92 7.23 -0.46
C GLU A 197 25.39 7.16 -0.30
N VAL A 198 24.84 8.08 0.49
CA VAL A 198 23.39 8.25 0.62
C VAL A 198 22.99 9.44 -0.24
N VAL A 199 22.44 9.16 -1.40
CA VAL A 199 21.98 10.17 -2.35
C VAL A 199 20.46 10.19 -2.39
N GLU A 200 19.89 11.38 -2.57
CA GLU A 200 18.50 11.55 -2.94
C GLU A 200 18.37 11.23 -4.43
N ASP A 201 17.50 10.28 -4.78
CA ASP A 201 17.24 10.00 -6.18
C ASP A 201 16.09 10.88 -6.71
N GLU A 202 15.90 10.90 -8.01
CA GLU A 202 14.88 11.72 -8.68
C GLU A 202 13.43 11.27 -8.37
N HIS A 203 13.28 10.18 -7.65
CA HIS A 203 11.98 9.65 -7.20
C HIS A 203 11.71 9.90 -5.71
N GLY A 204 12.64 10.51 -4.98
CA GLY A 204 12.53 10.92 -3.58
C GLY A 204 12.97 9.86 -2.61
#